data_d3048f33fc47b83945a898d29b59a6f5
#
_entry.id   d3048f33fc47b83945a898d29b59a6f5
#
_cell.length_a   1.000
_cell.length_b   1.000
_cell.length_c   1.000
_cell.angle_alpha   90.00
_cell.angle_beta   90.00
_cell.angle_gamma   90.00
#
_symmetry.space_group_name_H-M   'P 1'
#
loop_
_entity.id
_entity.type
_entity.pdbx_description
1 polymer ?
#
loop_
_entity_poly.entity_id
_entity_poly.type
_entity_poly.pdbx_seq_one_letter_code
_entity_poly.pdbx_strand_id
1 'polypeptide(L)'
;MSRAAKYQKVTEWIYNRIVSGELSGGDRLESENEISELFQISRQTVRHAFAILEKEGSIIRVQGSGTYVKEQEGSREYPPLSRTVTIITTYADDYIFPRILQAMVRTLGRGGYSSRIMFTNNQVETERSLLEGLLQSGSRDPLIVEPVMSALPNPNLSCYRRLQKAGIPILFFHSYYPELDIPHVGMDDEQVGRAATEYLIAQGHTRIGGIFKADDGQGRRRYAGYLQAMRKAGLKVEGKRICWIDTQEMRESLTFSQRILERMKDCSACVCYNDELAHLLTTRAQAAGIRIPQDLSLVSVDNSELARLNAVPLTSVAHPHDVLGVKAAENMLGLITDPGGDATFEFEGEIESRRSVVPYNITQKEKESKT
;
A
#
# COMPACT_ATOMS: atom_id res chain seq x y z
N MET A 1 -12.69 -32.78 20.60
CA MET A 1 -11.46 -32.40 19.88
C MET A 1 -10.40 -33.45 20.12
N SER A 2 -9.72 -33.93 19.08
CA SER A 2 -8.67 -34.93 19.21
C SER A 2 -7.46 -34.37 20.00
N ARG A 3 -6.68 -35.24 20.64
CA ARG A 3 -5.48 -34.88 21.42
C ARG A 3 -4.45 -34.11 20.55
N ALA A 4 -4.41 -34.40 19.27
CA ALA A 4 -3.55 -33.71 18.28
C ALA A 4 -3.92 -32.24 18.11
N ALA A 5 -5.18 -31.88 18.03
CA ALA A 5 -5.64 -30.51 17.88
C ALA A 5 -5.40 -29.60 19.12
N LYS A 6 -5.21 -30.21 20.31
CA LYS A 6 -5.05 -29.45 21.55
C LYS A 6 -3.63 -28.96 21.80
N TYR A 7 -2.61 -29.77 21.49
CA TYR A 7 -1.22 -29.31 21.64
C TYR A 7 -0.83 -28.34 20.52
N GLN A 8 -1.39 -28.51 19.30
CA GLN A 8 -1.17 -27.59 18.19
C GLN A 8 -1.60 -26.16 18.51
N LYS A 9 -2.75 -25.99 19.18
CA LYS A 9 -3.18 -24.66 19.65
C LYS A 9 -2.20 -23.99 20.61
N VAL A 10 -1.58 -24.77 21.49
CA VAL A 10 -0.58 -24.24 22.42
C VAL A 10 0.72 -23.90 21.70
N THR A 11 1.18 -24.74 20.79
CA THR A 11 2.38 -24.47 19.99
C THR A 11 2.17 -23.25 19.10
N GLU A 12 1.03 -23.13 18.44
CA GLU A 12 0.67 -21.96 17.61
C GLU A 12 0.56 -20.68 18.45
N TRP A 13 -0.06 -20.74 19.64
CA TRP A 13 -0.19 -19.58 20.51
C TRP A 13 1.17 -19.06 21.00
N ILE A 14 2.05 -19.95 21.48
CA ILE A 14 3.42 -19.56 21.89
C ILE A 14 4.20 -19.05 20.68
N TYR A 15 4.11 -19.76 19.54
CA TYR A 15 4.78 -19.37 18.32
C TYR A 15 4.35 -17.97 17.84
N ASN A 16 3.04 -17.69 17.87
CA ASN A 16 2.52 -16.39 17.48
C ASN A 16 3.00 -15.25 18.40
N ARG A 17 3.11 -15.47 19.71
CA ARG A 17 3.66 -14.49 20.66
C ARG A 17 5.16 -14.25 20.45
N ILE A 18 5.92 -15.28 20.10
CA ILE A 18 7.33 -15.13 19.73
C ILE A 18 7.43 -14.39 18.38
N VAL A 19 6.57 -14.71 17.42
CA VAL A 19 6.56 -14.11 16.08
C VAL A 19 6.08 -12.67 16.12
N SER A 20 5.10 -12.33 16.98
CA SER A 20 4.60 -10.97 17.14
C SER A 20 5.57 -10.06 17.92
N GLY A 21 6.64 -10.63 18.55
CA GLY A 21 7.56 -9.89 19.41
C GLY A 21 7.01 -9.65 20.82
N GLU A 22 5.84 -10.18 21.18
CA GLU A 22 5.32 -10.17 22.56
C GLU A 22 6.22 -10.96 23.51
N LEU A 23 6.88 -12.01 23.00
CA LEU A 23 7.91 -12.78 23.69
C LEU A 23 9.24 -12.69 22.92
N SER A 24 10.26 -12.19 23.58
CA SER A 24 11.62 -12.06 23.06
C SER A 24 12.52 -13.19 23.56
N GLY A 25 13.68 -13.40 22.92
CA GLY A 25 14.70 -14.33 23.43
C GLY A 25 15.09 -13.99 24.87
N GLY A 26 15.14 -15.00 25.73
CA GLY A 26 15.37 -14.85 27.17
C GLY A 26 14.09 -14.65 28.00
N ASP A 27 12.95 -14.32 27.40
CA ASP A 27 11.70 -14.16 28.13
C ASP A 27 11.19 -15.49 28.69
N ARG A 28 10.68 -15.42 29.91
CA ARG A 28 10.12 -16.59 30.58
C ARG A 28 8.69 -16.85 30.10
N LEU A 29 8.43 -18.09 29.67
CA LEU A 29 7.10 -18.55 29.35
C LEU A 29 6.30 -18.83 30.63
N GLU A 30 4.98 -18.77 30.50
CA GLU A 30 4.06 -19.25 31.52
C GLU A 30 4.35 -20.72 31.84
N SER A 31 4.12 -21.09 33.09
CA SER A 31 4.33 -22.46 33.55
C SER A 31 3.36 -23.46 32.90
N GLU A 32 3.72 -24.74 32.90
CA GLU A 32 2.83 -25.82 32.42
C GLU A 32 1.45 -25.77 33.09
N ASN A 33 1.37 -25.26 34.32
CA ASN A 33 0.12 -25.13 35.09
C ASN A 33 -0.74 -23.99 34.55
N GLU A 34 -0.15 -22.81 34.40
CA GLU A 34 -0.84 -21.61 33.92
C GLU A 34 -1.37 -21.83 32.50
N ILE A 35 -0.60 -22.45 31.61
CA ILE A 35 -1.06 -22.78 30.25
C ILE A 35 -2.13 -23.88 30.27
N SER A 36 -1.99 -24.87 31.18
CA SER A 36 -3.01 -25.92 31.38
C SER A 36 -4.36 -25.33 31.80
N GLU A 37 -4.37 -24.34 32.67
CA GLU A 37 -5.54 -23.60 33.09
C GLU A 37 -6.11 -22.70 32.01
N LEU A 38 -5.24 -21.93 31.34
CA LEU A 38 -5.60 -21.00 30.26
C LEU A 38 -6.32 -21.70 29.09
N PHE A 39 -5.82 -22.87 28.69
CA PHE A 39 -6.38 -23.63 27.56
C PHE A 39 -7.35 -24.72 27.96
N GLN A 40 -7.58 -24.93 29.28
CA GLN A 40 -8.41 -26.02 29.82
C GLN A 40 -8.02 -27.41 29.26
N ILE A 41 -6.71 -27.71 29.28
CA ILE A 41 -6.12 -28.96 28.79
C ILE A 41 -5.24 -29.58 29.86
N SER A 42 -4.89 -30.88 29.71
CA SER A 42 -4.03 -31.55 30.66
C SER A 42 -2.58 -31.00 30.60
N ARG A 43 -1.89 -30.97 31.74
CA ARG A 43 -0.44 -30.63 31.82
C ARG A 43 0.40 -31.50 30.87
N GLN A 44 0.02 -32.76 30.67
CA GLN A 44 0.71 -33.66 29.75
C GLN A 44 0.61 -33.16 28.30
N THR A 45 -0.51 -32.54 27.91
CA THR A 45 -0.68 -31.93 26.58
C THR A 45 0.19 -30.68 26.42
N VAL A 46 0.28 -29.85 27.46
CA VAL A 46 1.20 -28.68 27.47
C VAL A 46 2.65 -29.13 27.39
N ARG A 47 3.03 -30.14 28.20
CA ARG A 47 4.38 -30.72 28.17
C ARG A 47 4.76 -31.28 26.80
N HIS A 48 3.80 -31.87 26.09
CA HIS A 48 4.02 -32.36 24.73
C HIS A 48 4.23 -31.18 23.75
N ALA A 49 3.44 -30.10 23.86
CA ALA A 49 3.64 -28.88 23.10
C ALA A 49 5.03 -28.26 23.33
N PHE A 50 5.43 -28.18 24.60
CA PHE A 50 6.77 -27.69 24.97
C PHE A 50 7.89 -28.57 24.41
N ALA A 51 7.73 -29.89 24.43
CA ALA A 51 8.73 -30.81 23.88
C ALA A 51 8.91 -30.62 22.35
N ILE A 52 7.83 -30.28 21.65
CA ILE A 52 7.88 -29.96 20.20
C ILE A 52 8.64 -28.65 20.01
N LEU A 53 8.27 -27.57 20.71
CA LEU A 53 8.91 -26.27 20.61
C LEU A 53 10.40 -26.31 21.00
N GLU A 54 10.74 -27.13 21.99
CA GLU A 54 12.13 -27.36 22.43
C GLU A 54 12.94 -28.11 21.35
N LYS A 55 12.34 -29.15 20.74
CA LYS A 55 12.93 -29.86 19.60
C LYS A 55 13.12 -28.97 18.37
N GLU A 56 12.22 -28.06 18.14
CA GLU A 56 12.27 -27.04 17.07
C GLU A 56 13.25 -25.90 17.42
N GLY A 57 13.78 -25.89 18.65
CA GLY A 57 14.75 -24.88 19.09
C GLY A 57 14.16 -23.51 19.39
N SER A 58 12.85 -23.41 19.55
CA SER A 58 12.14 -22.15 19.84
C SER A 58 12.19 -21.80 21.33
N ILE A 59 12.29 -22.80 22.21
CA ILE A 59 12.33 -22.63 23.68
C ILE A 59 13.42 -23.51 24.30
N ILE A 60 13.85 -23.16 25.50
CA ILE A 60 14.74 -23.97 26.35
C ILE A 60 14.11 -24.20 27.72
N ARG A 61 14.34 -25.35 28.31
CA ARG A 61 13.96 -25.66 29.69
C ARG A 61 15.18 -25.58 30.59
N VAL A 62 15.10 -24.73 31.61
CA VAL A 62 16.13 -24.60 32.63
C VAL A 62 15.63 -25.28 33.88
N GLN A 63 16.30 -26.37 34.29
CA GLN A 63 15.89 -27.17 35.44
C GLN A 63 15.82 -26.30 36.69
N GLY A 64 14.67 -26.32 37.38
CA GLY A 64 14.44 -25.52 38.59
C GLY A 64 14.12 -24.03 38.35
N SER A 65 14.24 -23.52 37.11
CA SER A 65 14.03 -22.10 36.81
C SER A 65 12.79 -21.85 35.95
N GLY A 66 12.54 -22.72 34.97
CA GLY A 66 11.35 -22.58 34.10
C GLY A 66 11.64 -22.86 32.64
N THR A 67 10.70 -22.48 31.79
CA THR A 67 10.83 -22.53 30.33
C THR A 67 11.00 -21.12 29.79
N TYR A 68 11.96 -20.94 28.91
CA TYR A 68 12.30 -19.63 28.36
C TYR A 68 12.28 -19.70 26.83
N VAL A 69 11.97 -18.59 26.20
CA VAL A 69 12.24 -18.42 24.76
C VAL A 69 13.75 -18.51 24.56
N LYS A 70 14.18 -19.38 23.68
CA LYS A 70 15.63 -19.56 23.47
C LYS A 70 16.22 -18.25 22.93
N GLU A 71 17.19 -17.72 23.67
CA GLU A 71 18.04 -16.65 23.12
C GLU A 71 18.76 -17.20 21.89
N GLN A 72 18.61 -16.52 20.79
CA GLN A 72 19.41 -16.82 19.62
C GLN A 72 20.78 -16.16 19.83
N GLU A 73 21.66 -16.85 20.54
CA GLU A 73 23.08 -16.46 20.63
C GLU A 73 23.70 -16.56 19.23
N GLY A 74 24.24 -15.44 18.81
CA GLY A 74 24.98 -15.31 17.56
C GLY A 74 24.11 -14.80 16.41
N SER A 75 24.67 -13.90 15.65
CA SER A 75 24.17 -13.58 14.31
C SER A 75 23.90 -14.91 13.59
N ARG A 76 22.63 -15.24 13.34
CA ARG A 76 22.32 -16.33 12.40
C ARG A 76 23.08 -15.99 11.13
N GLU A 77 24.13 -16.76 10.84
CA GLU A 77 24.65 -16.79 9.48
C GLU A 77 23.53 -17.38 8.60
N TYR A 78 22.67 -16.50 8.16
CA TYR A 78 21.71 -16.88 7.14
C TYR A 78 22.52 -17.27 5.88
N PRO A 79 22.09 -18.31 5.15
CA PRO A 79 22.67 -18.55 3.85
C PRO A 79 22.70 -17.24 3.05
N PRO A 80 23.67 -17.05 2.16
CA PRO A 80 23.79 -15.81 1.40
C PRO A 80 22.50 -15.53 0.63
N LEU A 81 22.17 -14.26 0.46
CA LEU A 81 21.05 -13.84 -0.36
C LEU A 81 21.25 -14.30 -1.81
N SER A 82 20.18 -14.58 -2.49
CA SER A 82 20.24 -14.92 -3.92
C SER A 82 20.64 -13.69 -4.76
N ARG A 83 21.13 -13.92 -5.96
CA ARG A 83 21.36 -12.86 -6.97
C ARG A 83 20.10 -12.53 -7.77
N THR A 84 18.93 -12.90 -7.26
CA THR A 84 17.64 -12.59 -7.84
C THR A 84 16.84 -11.73 -6.86
N VAL A 85 16.36 -10.58 -7.28
CA VAL A 85 15.39 -9.78 -6.54
C VAL A 85 13.99 -10.14 -7.04
N THR A 86 13.12 -10.56 -6.13
CA THR A 86 11.72 -10.82 -6.46
C THR A 86 10.92 -9.52 -6.31
N ILE A 87 10.27 -9.10 -7.40
CA ILE A 87 9.37 -7.94 -7.43
C ILE A 87 7.94 -8.47 -7.42
N ILE A 88 7.17 -8.12 -6.40
CA ILE A 88 5.75 -8.44 -6.28
C ILE A 88 4.98 -7.16 -6.55
N THR A 89 4.11 -7.14 -7.56
CA THR A 89 3.32 -5.97 -7.94
C THR A 89 1.86 -6.34 -8.15
N THR A 90 0.98 -5.35 -8.11
CA THR A 90 -0.45 -5.60 -8.36
C THR A 90 -0.72 -5.89 -9.83
N TYR A 91 -0.18 -5.06 -10.73
CA TYR A 91 -0.30 -5.19 -12.18
C TYR A 91 1.06 -4.91 -12.85
N ALA A 92 1.28 -5.43 -14.06
CA ALA A 92 2.56 -5.23 -14.75
C ALA A 92 2.45 -4.63 -16.14
N ASP A 93 1.34 -4.86 -16.80
CA ASP A 93 1.14 -4.63 -18.22
C ASP A 93 0.27 -3.41 -18.52
N ASP A 94 -0.16 -2.69 -17.48
CA ASP A 94 -1.11 -1.60 -17.60
C ASP A 94 -0.63 -0.31 -16.91
N TYR A 95 -1.09 0.82 -17.41
CA TYR A 95 -1.02 2.16 -16.86
C TYR A 95 0.43 2.66 -16.62
N ILE A 96 0.82 2.94 -15.38
CA ILE A 96 2.15 3.46 -15.04
C ILE A 96 3.19 2.38 -14.73
N PHE A 97 2.74 1.16 -14.43
CA PHE A 97 3.58 0.07 -13.92
C PHE A 97 4.67 -0.40 -14.90
N PRO A 98 4.43 -0.50 -16.22
CA PRO A 98 5.46 -0.95 -17.15
C PRO A 98 6.75 -0.10 -17.07
N ARG A 99 6.62 1.22 -16.95
CA ARG A 99 7.76 2.15 -16.84
C ARG A 99 8.52 1.96 -15.53
N ILE A 100 7.80 1.85 -14.42
CA ILE A 100 8.37 1.64 -13.07
C ILE A 100 9.15 0.33 -13.06
N LEU A 101 8.52 -0.77 -13.50
CA LEU A 101 9.12 -2.11 -13.49
C LEU A 101 10.33 -2.20 -14.42
N GLN A 102 10.28 -1.62 -15.63
CA GLN A 102 11.42 -1.58 -16.53
C GLN A 102 12.61 -0.83 -15.92
N ALA A 103 12.36 0.28 -15.23
CA ALA A 103 13.39 1.03 -14.54
C ALA A 103 14.04 0.23 -13.41
N MET A 104 13.21 -0.47 -12.59
CA MET A 104 13.69 -1.39 -11.54
C MET A 104 14.58 -2.49 -12.12
N VAL A 105 14.08 -3.22 -13.13
CA VAL A 105 14.80 -4.34 -13.76
C VAL A 105 16.14 -3.89 -14.33
N ARG A 106 16.19 -2.76 -15.05
CA ARG A 106 17.43 -2.22 -15.59
C ARG A 106 18.43 -1.84 -14.50
N THR A 107 17.96 -1.23 -13.41
CA THR A 107 18.82 -0.78 -12.31
C THR A 107 19.37 -1.97 -11.53
N LEU A 108 18.53 -2.96 -11.18
CA LEU A 108 18.96 -4.20 -10.56
C LEU A 108 19.96 -4.97 -11.43
N GLY A 109 19.71 -5.04 -12.75
CA GLY A 109 20.63 -5.69 -13.71
C GLY A 109 22.02 -5.04 -13.75
N ARG A 110 22.09 -3.69 -13.66
CA ARG A 110 23.38 -2.97 -13.54
C ARG A 110 24.08 -3.28 -12.21
N GLY A 111 23.33 -3.54 -11.15
CA GLY A 111 23.84 -3.98 -9.85
C GLY A 111 24.25 -5.46 -9.82
N GLY A 112 24.12 -6.21 -10.92
CA GLY A 112 24.48 -7.64 -11.00
C GLY A 112 23.40 -8.58 -10.42
N TYR A 113 22.14 -8.13 -10.35
CA TYR A 113 21.01 -8.93 -9.92
C TYR A 113 20.05 -9.20 -11.07
N SER A 114 19.54 -10.42 -11.16
CA SER A 114 18.38 -10.75 -11.99
C SER A 114 17.08 -10.36 -11.27
N SER A 115 15.99 -10.25 -12.02
CA SER A 115 14.68 -9.92 -11.45
C SER A 115 13.67 -11.02 -11.77
N ARG A 116 12.85 -11.36 -10.78
CA ARG A 116 11.64 -12.18 -10.93
C ARG A 116 10.44 -11.30 -10.64
N ILE A 117 9.47 -11.27 -11.53
CA ILE A 117 8.24 -10.47 -11.33
C ILE A 117 7.08 -11.42 -11.07
N MET A 118 6.29 -11.12 -10.04
CA MET A 118 5.11 -11.87 -9.62
C MET A 118 3.93 -10.91 -9.43
N PHE A 119 2.71 -11.36 -9.73
CA PHE A 119 1.52 -10.52 -9.76
C PHE A 119 0.52 -10.94 -8.72
N THR A 120 -0.05 -9.98 -8.00
CA THR A 120 -1.10 -10.21 -7.02
C THR A 120 -2.50 -9.94 -7.56
N ASN A 121 -2.62 -9.19 -8.66
CA ASN A 121 -3.89 -8.68 -9.18
C ASN A 121 -4.71 -7.93 -8.12
N ASN A 122 -4.02 -7.30 -7.16
CA ASN A 122 -4.59 -6.63 -5.99
C ASN A 122 -5.51 -7.56 -5.14
N GLN A 123 -5.15 -8.86 -5.03
CA GLN A 123 -5.89 -9.87 -4.29
C GLN A 123 -5.08 -10.37 -3.08
N VAL A 124 -5.67 -10.27 -1.89
CA VAL A 124 -5.05 -10.64 -0.61
C VAL A 124 -4.65 -12.12 -0.57
N GLU A 125 -5.48 -13.00 -1.14
CA GLU A 125 -5.23 -14.43 -1.20
C GLU A 125 -4.05 -14.78 -2.12
N THR A 126 -3.93 -14.05 -3.23
CA THR A 126 -2.80 -14.23 -4.16
C THR A 126 -1.50 -13.76 -3.52
N GLU A 127 -1.50 -12.57 -2.89
CA GLU A 127 -0.36 -12.09 -2.11
C GLU A 127 0.08 -13.13 -1.07
N ARG A 128 -0.88 -13.66 -0.29
CA ARG A 128 -0.63 -14.69 0.72
C ARG A 128 0.04 -15.92 0.13
N SER A 129 -0.50 -16.44 -0.98
CA SER A 129 0.03 -17.63 -1.64
C SER A 129 1.46 -17.43 -2.11
N LEU A 130 1.79 -16.24 -2.65
CA LEU A 130 3.15 -15.89 -3.07
C LEU A 130 4.11 -15.84 -1.88
N LEU A 131 3.73 -15.14 -0.80
CA LEU A 131 4.55 -15.01 0.40
C LEU A 131 4.78 -16.35 1.11
N GLU A 132 3.74 -17.18 1.24
CA GLU A 132 3.85 -18.53 1.82
C GLU A 132 4.73 -19.44 0.94
N GLY A 133 4.60 -19.34 -0.39
CA GLY A 133 5.46 -20.06 -1.33
C GLY A 133 6.95 -19.71 -1.17
N LEU A 134 7.26 -18.42 -1.01
CA LEU A 134 8.64 -17.96 -0.73
C LEU A 134 9.16 -18.49 0.60
N LEU A 135 8.34 -18.47 1.65
CA LEU A 135 8.68 -19.02 2.95
C LEU A 135 8.90 -20.53 2.93
N GLN A 136 8.04 -21.29 2.24
CA GLN A 136 8.11 -22.76 2.14
C GLN A 136 9.30 -23.24 1.30
N SER A 137 9.60 -22.52 0.21
CA SER A 137 10.76 -22.85 -0.64
C SER A 137 12.10 -22.49 0.00
N GLY A 138 12.10 -21.75 1.12
CA GLY A 138 13.32 -21.22 1.72
C GLY A 138 14.03 -20.21 0.82
N SER A 139 13.27 -19.50 -0.04
CA SER A 139 13.83 -18.48 -0.93
C SER A 139 14.62 -17.43 -0.16
N ARG A 140 15.77 -17.07 -0.69
CA ARG A 140 16.65 -16.01 -0.18
C ARG A 140 16.65 -14.78 -1.08
N ASP A 141 15.60 -14.60 -1.88
CA ASP A 141 15.45 -13.45 -2.75
C ASP A 141 15.10 -12.21 -1.91
N PRO A 142 15.83 -11.10 -2.03
CA PRO A 142 15.34 -9.79 -1.58
C PRO A 142 14.03 -9.43 -2.28
N LEU A 143 13.13 -8.72 -1.59
CA LEU A 143 11.78 -8.46 -2.06
C LEU A 143 11.51 -6.97 -2.25
N ILE A 144 11.09 -6.57 -3.45
CA ILE A 144 10.45 -5.27 -3.69
C ILE A 144 8.96 -5.54 -3.88
N VAL A 145 8.10 -4.95 -3.04
CA VAL A 145 6.68 -5.33 -2.98
C VAL A 145 5.78 -4.11 -3.09
N GLU A 146 4.81 -4.17 -3.98
CA GLU A 146 3.65 -3.29 -3.96
C GLU A 146 2.56 -3.94 -3.10
N PRO A 147 2.17 -3.31 -1.98
CA PRO A 147 1.16 -3.84 -1.07
C PRO A 147 -0.23 -3.93 -1.68
N VAL A 148 -0.94 -5.00 -1.36
CA VAL A 148 -2.32 -5.23 -1.78
C VAL A 148 -3.28 -4.54 -0.81
N MET A 149 -4.26 -3.79 -1.33
CA MET A 149 -5.32 -3.14 -0.53
C MET A 149 -4.76 -2.45 0.72
N SER A 150 -3.72 -1.65 0.56
CA SER A 150 -2.87 -1.10 1.63
C SER A 150 -3.59 -0.18 2.64
N ALA A 151 -4.84 0.20 2.37
CA ALA A 151 -5.67 0.96 3.30
C ALA A 151 -6.56 0.11 4.20
N LEU A 152 -6.59 -1.20 4.01
CA LEU A 152 -7.43 -2.14 4.75
C LEU A 152 -6.59 -3.04 5.66
N PRO A 153 -7.15 -3.55 6.77
CA PRO A 153 -6.47 -4.55 7.58
C PRO A 153 -6.06 -5.76 6.74
N ASN A 154 -4.76 -6.08 6.71
CA ASN A 154 -4.25 -7.17 5.89
C ASN A 154 -3.83 -8.38 6.75
N PRO A 155 -4.40 -9.59 6.53
CA PRO A 155 -4.06 -10.79 7.28
C PRO A 155 -2.64 -11.32 6.98
N ASN A 156 -1.99 -10.83 5.93
CA ASN A 156 -0.69 -11.32 5.46
C ASN A 156 0.51 -10.66 6.17
N LEU A 157 0.29 -9.67 7.05
CA LEU A 157 1.38 -8.97 7.75
C LEU A 157 2.32 -9.92 8.50
N SER A 158 1.79 -11.04 9.02
CA SER A 158 2.60 -12.07 9.67
C SER A 158 3.61 -12.75 8.73
N CYS A 159 3.30 -12.88 7.43
CA CYS A 159 4.21 -13.45 6.44
C CYS A 159 5.41 -12.51 6.21
N TYR A 160 5.19 -11.21 6.12
CA TYR A 160 6.24 -10.22 6.02
C TYR A 160 7.18 -10.24 7.24
N ARG A 161 6.61 -10.26 8.46
CA ARG A 161 7.40 -10.37 9.70
C ARG A 161 8.24 -11.64 9.74
N ARG A 162 7.73 -12.77 9.23
CA ARG A 162 8.48 -14.04 9.13
C ARG A 162 9.63 -13.92 8.14
N LEU A 163 9.42 -13.29 6.98
CA LEU A 163 10.47 -13.04 5.99
C LEU A 163 11.55 -12.11 6.55
N GLN A 164 11.19 -11.01 7.23
CA GLN A 164 12.14 -10.14 7.92
C GLN A 164 12.97 -10.91 8.98
N LYS A 165 12.31 -11.72 9.82
CA LYS A 165 12.98 -12.58 10.80
C LYS A 165 13.91 -13.63 10.16
N ALA A 166 13.64 -14.04 8.92
CA ALA A 166 14.52 -14.88 8.13
C ALA A 166 15.68 -14.09 7.50
N GLY A 167 15.83 -12.79 7.79
CA GLY A 167 16.89 -11.94 7.25
C GLY A 167 16.72 -11.63 5.76
N ILE A 168 15.49 -11.62 5.24
CA ILE A 168 15.19 -11.22 3.88
C ILE A 168 14.97 -9.70 3.85
N PRO A 169 15.77 -8.93 3.09
CA PRO A 169 15.52 -7.52 2.86
C PRO A 169 14.19 -7.33 2.11
N ILE A 170 13.34 -6.43 2.62
CA ILE A 170 12.05 -6.10 2.02
C ILE A 170 11.97 -4.58 1.87
N LEU A 171 11.52 -4.13 0.72
CA LEU A 171 11.22 -2.73 0.42
C LEU A 171 9.83 -2.65 -0.17
N PHE A 172 9.00 -1.80 0.37
CA PHE A 172 7.74 -1.47 -0.28
C PHE A 172 7.95 -0.40 -1.36
N PHE A 173 7.14 -0.45 -2.41
CA PHE A 173 7.10 0.61 -3.41
C PHE A 173 5.67 1.01 -3.74
N HIS A 174 5.50 2.24 -4.19
CA HIS A 174 4.24 2.85 -4.59
C HIS A 174 3.26 3.05 -3.41
N SER A 175 3.14 2.08 -2.50
CA SER A 175 2.41 2.16 -1.24
C SER A 175 3.14 1.37 -0.13
N TYR A 176 2.59 1.31 1.08
CA TYR A 176 3.15 0.55 2.19
C TYR A 176 2.07 0.15 3.21
N TYR A 177 2.38 -0.84 4.06
CA TYR A 177 1.57 -1.18 5.24
C TYR A 177 2.13 -0.46 6.47
N PRO A 178 1.40 0.51 7.05
CA PRO A 178 1.89 1.30 8.20
C PRO A 178 2.11 0.45 9.47
N GLU A 179 1.57 -0.77 9.54
CA GLU A 179 1.74 -1.70 10.66
C GLU A 179 3.06 -2.49 10.61
N LEU A 180 3.86 -2.30 9.57
CA LEU A 180 5.15 -2.95 9.38
C LEU A 180 6.27 -1.91 9.35
N ASP A 181 7.32 -2.18 10.12
CA ASP A 181 8.57 -1.42 10.03
C ASP A 181 9.39 -1.93 8.83
N ILE A 182 8.94 -1.55 7.64
CA ILE A 182 9.57 -1.88 6.35
C ILE A 182 9.71 -0.58 5.57
N PRO A 183 10.92 -0.25 5.09
CA PRO A 183 11.13 0.97 4.32
C PRO A 183 10.34 0.94 3.01
N HIS A 184 10.01 2.13 2.51
CA HIS A 184 9.23 2.26 1.28
C HIS A 184 9.74 3.39 0.38
N VAL A 185 9.46 3.25 -0.92
CA VAL A 185 9.67 4.28 -1.93
C VAL A 185 8.34 4.57 -2.62
N GLY A 186 7.85 5.80 -2.49
CA GLY A 186 6.53 6.20 -3.01
C GLY A 186 6.41 7.68 -3.24
N MET A 187 5.17 8.16 -3.35
CA MET A 187 4.83 9.58 -3.35
C MET A 187 4.45 10.03 -1.95
N ASP A 188 4.72 11.28 -1.60
CA ASP A 188 3.99 11.95 -0.52
C ASP A 188 2.55 12.25 -1.00
N ASP A 189 1.69 11.25 -0.87
CA ASP A 189 0.31 11.32 -1.34
C ASP A 189 -0.52 12.40 -0.63
N GLU A 190 -0.12 12.80 0.58
CA GLU A 190 -0.77 13.90 1.27
C GLU A 190 -0.40 15.24 0.62
N GLN A 191 0.87 15.44 0.28
CA GLN A 191 1.33 16.58 -0.50
C GLN A 191 0.65 16.60 -1.89
N VAL A 192 0.56 15.46 -2.55
CA VAL A 192 -0.10 15.30 -3.87
C VAL A 192 -1.57 15.74 -3.81
N GLY A 193 -2.34 15.24 -2.85
CA GLY A 193 -3.75 15.62 -2.66
C GLY A 193 -3.92 17.10 -2.33
N ARG A 194 -3.00 17.65 -1.52
CA ARG A 194 -2.95 19.08 -1.19
C ARG A 194 -2.65 19.92 -2.44
N ALA A 195 -1.62 19.60 -3.21
CA ALA A 195 -1.21 20.34 -4.41
C ALA A 195 -2.34 20.36 -5.46
N ALA A 196 -2.99 19.22 -5.73
CA ALA A 196 -4.12 19.13 -6.64
C ALA A 196 -5.28 20.07 -6.23
N THR A 197 -5.56 20.11 -4.93
CA THR A 197 -6.66 20.91 -4.39
C THR A 197 -6.32 22.41 -4.35
N GLU A 198 -5.12 22.76 -3.89
CA GLU A 198 -4.62 24.16 -3.86
C GLU A 198 -4.59 24.74 -5.27
N TYR A 199 -4.23 23.95 -6.29
CA TYR A 199 -4.30 24.39 -7.69
C TYR A 199 -5.70 24.81 -8.09
N LEU A 200 -6.74 24.00 -7.80
CA LEU A 200 -8.12 24.34 -8.10
C LEU A 200 -8.60 25.59 -7.32
N ILE A 201 -8.20 25.71 -6.06
CA ILE A 201 -8.51 26.88 -5.23
C ILE A 201 -7.89 28.15 -5.84
N ALA A 202 -6.64 28.07 -6.29
CA ALA A 202 -5.94 29.17 -6.96
C ALA A 202 -6.62 29.61 -8.27
N GLN A 203 -7.34 28.68 -8.94
CA GLN A 203 -8.17 28.97 -10.11
C GLN A 203 -9.57 29.54 -9.74
N GLY A 204 -9.83 29.81 -8.46
CA GLY A 204 -11.07 30.43 -7.97
C GLY A 204 -12.19 29.43 -7.66
N HIS A 205 -11.97 28.13 -7.75
CA HIS A 205 -12.97 27.13 -7.41
C HIS A 205 -13.20 27.05 -5.89
N THR A 206 -14.46 27.07 -5.48
CA THR A 206 -14.87 26.95 -4.06
C THR A 206 -15.75 25.74 -3.79
N ARG A 207 -16.42 25.22 -4.82
CA ARG A 207 -17.23 23.99 -4.76
C ARG A 207 -16.44 22.86 -5.41
N ILE A 208 -15.49 22.32 -4.66
CA ILE A 208 -14.56 21.28 -5.13
C ILE A 208 -15.04 19.93 -4.60
N GLY A 209 -15.30 18.99 -5.48
CA GLY A 209 -15.55 17.60 -5.17
C GLY A 209 -14.27 16.77 -5.17
N GLY A 210 -14.36 15.54 -4.71
CA GLY A 210 -13.22 14.63 -4.72
C GLY A 210 -13.65 13.18 -4.91
N ILE A 211 -12.86 12.42 -5.65
CA ILE A 211 -13.04 10.99 -5.86
C ILE A 211 -11.75 10.31 -5.43
N PHE A 212 -11.84 9.47 -4.39
CA PHE A 212 -10.69 8.84 -3.75
C PHE A 212 -10.88 7.33 -3.65
N LYS A 213 -9.78 6.60 -3.65
CA LYS A 213 -9.80 5.14 -3.55
C LYS A 213 -9.76 4.70 -2.08
N ALA A 214 -10.70 3.85 -1.68
CA ALA A 214 -10.91 3.48 -0.29
C ALA A 214 -9.98 2.35 0.18
N ASP A 215 -9.60 1.47 -0.72
CA ASP A 215 -8.80 0.27 -0.47
C ASP A 215 -7.28 0.49 -0.66
N ASP A 216 -6.85 1.67 -1.14
CA ASP A 216 -5.43 2.03 -1.25
C ASP A 216 -5.03 3.11 -0.23
N GLY A 217 -3.86 2.98 0.36
CA GLY A 217 -3.28 3.98 1.28
C GLY A 217 -3.12 5.35 0.63
N GLN A 218 -2.75 5.39 -0.65
CA GLN A 218 -2.66 6.62 -1.44
C GLN A 218 -3.98 7.37 -1.47
N GLY A 219 -5.11 6.69 -1.70
CA GLY A 219 -6.41 7.34 -1.76
C GLY A 219 -6.78 8.04 -0.46
N ARG A 220 -6.49 7.43 0.69
CA ARG A 220 -6.70 8.03 2.00
C ARG A 220 -5.78 9.22 2.26
N ARG A 221 -4.52 9.12 1.90
CA ARG A 221 -3.54 10.20 2.07
C ARG A 221 -3.84 11.38 1.14
N ARG A 222 -4.19 11.14 -0.14
CA ARG A 222 -4.64 12.18 -1.08
C ARG A 222 -5.88 12.90 -0.56
N TYR A 223 -6.82 12.18 0.05
CA TYR A 223 -7.97 12.79 0.72
C TYR A 223 -7.57 13.63 1.93
N ALA A 224 -6.62 13.19 2.74
CA ALA A 224 -6.11 14.00 3.86
C ALA A 224 -5.51 15.34 3.37
N GLY A 225 -4.71 15.31 2.30
CA GLY A 225 -4.18 16.50 1.64
C GLY A 225 -5.27 17.42 1.09
N TYR A 226 -6.30 16.86 0.44
CA TYR A 226 -7.48 17.60 0.02
C TYR A 226 -8.16 18.33 1.20
N LEU A 227 -8.37 17.61 2.32
CA LEU A 227 -8.96 18.21 3.52
C LEU A 227 -8.12 19.36 4.09
N GLN A 228 -6.80 19.22 4.08
CA GLN A 228 -5.89 20.28 4.54
C GLN A 228 -6.00 21.54 3.68
N ALA A 229 -5.97 21.39 2.36
CA ALA A 229 -6.09 22.51 1.42
C ALA A 229 -7.43 23.23 1.56
N MET A 230 -8.53 22.49 1.63
CA MET A 230 -9.87 23.05 1.82
C MET A 230 -10.00 23.83 3.13
N ARG A 231 -9.49 23.27 4.25
CA ARG A 231 -9.50 23.92 5.57
C ARG A 231 -8.64 25.18 5.58
N LYS A 232 -7.43 25.12 5.02
CA LYS A 232 -6.51 26.26 4.94
C LYS A 232 -7.13 27.44 4.17
N ALA A 233 -7.93 27.14 3.15
CA ALA A 233 -8.65 28.14 2.37
C ALA A 233 -10.00 28.58 2.99
N GLY A 234 -10.38 28.07 4.16
CA GLY A 234 -11.67 28.35 4.80
C GLY A 234 -12.88 27.78 4.04
N LEU A 235 -12.67 26.82 3.16
CA LEU A 235 -13.73 26.23 2.34
C LEU A 235 -14.40 25.04 3.07
N LYS A 236 -15.73 24.92 2.87
CA LYS A 236 -16.51 23.86 3.50
C LYS A 236 -16.34 22.55 2.72
N VAL A 237 -16.00 21.49 3.45
CA VAL A 237 -16.02 20.13 2.93
C VAL A 237 -17.40 19.52 3.16
N GLU A 238 -18.08 19.13 2.08
CA GLU A 238 -19.39 18.50 2.14
C GLU A 238 -19.28 17.04 1.70
N GLY A 239 -19.59 16.10 2.62
CA GLY A 239 -19.48 14.65 2.35
C GLY A 239 -20.28 14.18 1.12
N LYS A 240 -21.36 14.89 0.75
CA LYS A 240 -22.11 14.60 -0.48
C LYS A 240 -21.32 14.81 -1.78
N ARG A 241 -20.21 15.64 -1.73
CA ARG A 241 -19.32 15.90 -2.86
C ARG A 241 -18.11 14.99 -2.88
N ILE A 242 -17.99 14.08 -1.91
CA ILE A 242 -16.90 13.10 -1.83
C ILE A 242 -17.41 11.74 -2.26
N CYS A 243 -16.69 11.12 -3.18
CA CYS A 243 -16.96 9.78 -3.65
C CYS A 243 -15.80 8.85 -3.30
N TRP A 244 -16.09 7.82 -2.56
CA TRP A 244 -15.15 6.73 -2.30
C TRP A 244 -15.44 5.60 -3.28
N ILE A 245 -14.38 5.04 -3.84
CA ILE A 245 -14.40 3.92 -4.79
C ILE A 245 -13.41 2.86 -4.31
N ASP A 246 -13.56 1.65 -4.79
CA ASP A 246 -12.58 0.58 -4.61
C ASP A 246 -12.07 0.04 -5.95
N THR A 247 -11.15 -0.93 -5.87
CA THR A 247 -10.57 -1.57 -7.05
C THR A 247 -11.62 -2.27 -7.92
N GLN A 248 -12.65 -2.87 -7.32
CA GLN A 248 -13.70 -3.57 -8.05
C GLN A 248 -14.59 -2.59 -8.79
N GLU A 249 -15.03 -1.50 -8.13
CA GLU A 249 -15.85 -0.46 -8.75
C GLU A 249 -15.14 0.22 -9.93
N MET A 250 -13.81 0.40 -9.86
CA MET A 250 -13.05 0.93 -11.00
C MET A 250 -13.11 0.02 -12.23
N ARG A 251 -13.17 -1.28 -12.05
CA ARG A 251 -13.27 -2.26 -13.13
C ARG A 251 -14.69 -2.38 -13.68
N GLU A 252 -15.71 -2.24 -12.84
CA GLU A 252 -17.13 -2.38 -13.18
C GLU A 252 -17.77 -1.05 -13.62
N SER A 253 -17.16 -0.35 -14.53
CA SER A 253 -17.34 1.07 -14.90
C SER A 253 -18.77 1.63 -15.10
N LEU A 254 -19.84 0.82 -15.21
CA LEU A 254 -21.18 1.29 -15.60
C LEU A 254 -22.02 1.87 -14.45
N THR A 255 -22.17 1.14 -13.34
CA THR A 255 -23.00 1.54 -12.19
C THR A 255 -22.37 2.69 -11.39
N PHE A 256 -21.07 2.68 -11.33
CA PHE A 256 -20.21 3.64 -10.68
C PHE A 256 -20.31 5.06 -11.27
N SER A 257 -20.38 5.16 -12.61
CA SER A 257 -20.33 6.45 -13.33
C SER A 257 -21.51 7.36 -13.00
N GLN A 258 -22.73 6.81 -12.87
CA GLN A 258 -23.93 7.59 -12.58
C GLN A 258 -23.89 8.17 -11.15
N ARG A 259 -23.42 7.40 -10.17
CA ARG A 259 -23.25 7.83 -8.79
C ARG A 259 -22.27 9.00 -8.67
N ILE A 260 -21.15 8.95 -9.42
CA ILE A 260 -20.15 10.03 -9.42
C ILE A 260 -20.74 11.30 -10.01
N LEU A 261 -21.35 11.24 -11.20
CA LEU A 261 -21.92 12.42 -11.85
C LEU A 261 -22.98 13.10 -10.97
N GLU A 262 -23.81 12.32 -10.29
CA GLU A 262 -24.81 12.86 -9.36
C GLU A 262 -24.16 13.59 -8.17
N ARG A 263 -23.05 13.06 -7.63
CA ARG A 263 -22.28 13.73 -6.55
C ARG A 263 -21.54 14.97 -7.01
N MET A 264 -21.13 15.02 -8.28
CA MET A 264 -20.39 16.14 -8.86
C MET A 264 -21.29 17.24 -9.43
N LYS A 265 -22.61 17.07 -9.51
CA LYS A 265 -23.51 18.04 -10.14
C LYS A 265 -23.48 19.46 -9.57
N ASP A 266 -23.20 19.58 -8.24
CA ASP A 266 -23.08 20.88 -7.55
C ASP A 266 -21.63 21.35 -7.46
N CYS A 267 -20.68 20.64 -8.06
CA CYS A 267 -19.27 21.00 -8.03
C CYS A 267 -18.89 21.83 -9.25
N SER A 268 -17.96 22.77 -9.08
CA SER A 268 -17.31 23.47 -10.20
C SER A 268 -16.00 22.83 -10.61
N ALA A 269 -15.43 22.01 -9.71
CA ALA A 269 -14.20 21.27 -9.96
C ALA A 269 -14.17 19.94 -9.15
N CYS A 270 -13.33 19.03 -9.58
CA CYS A 270 -13.13 17.74 -8.91
C CYS A 270 -11.65 17.35 -8.91
N VAL A 271 -11.18 16.87 -7.75
CA VAL A 271 -9.92 16.14 -7.62
C VAL A 271 -10.20 14.67 -7.88
N CYS A 272 -9.57 14.09 -8.89
CA CYS A 272 -9.66 12.69 -9.24
C CYS A 272 -8.47 11.91 -8.67
N TYR A 273 -8.73 10.71 -8.12
CA TYR A 273 -7.71 9.84 -7.55
C TYR A 273 -6.51 9.64 -8.49
N ASN A 274 -6.76 9.34 -9.77
CA ASN A 274 -5.72 9.21 -10.79
C ASN A 274 -6.25 9.56 -12.19
N ASP A 275 -5.38 9.47 -13.21
CA ASP A 275 -5.74 9.80 -14.59
C ASP A 275 -6.70 8.81 -15.22
N GLU A 276 -6.68 7.52 -14.85
CA GLU A 276 -7.64 6.52 -15.34
C GLU A 276 -9.06 6.92 -14.94
N LEU A 277 -9.22 7.28 -13.67
CA LEU A 277 -10.49 7.72 -13.14
C LEU A 277 -10.95 9.04 -13.78
N ALA A 278 -10.03 9.98 -13.97
CA ALA A 278 -10.33 11.24 -14.65
C ALA A 278 -10.69 11.03 -16.12
N HIS A 279 -10.07 10.09 -16.82
CA HIS A 279 -10.42 9.68 -18.18
C HIS A 279 -11.84 9.10 -18.24
N LEU A 280 -12.15 8.16 -17.33
CA LEU A 280 -13.50 7.59 -17.23
C LEU A 280 -14.55 8.67 -16.93
N LEU A 281 -14.28 9.57 -15.98
CA LEU A 281 -15.18 10.67 -15.65
C LEU A 281 -15.37 11.61 -16.85
N THR A 282 -14.30 11.94 -17.59
CA THR A 282 -14.38 12.78 -18.80
C THR A 282 -15.32 12.16 -19.84
N THR A 283 -15.14 10.87 -20.13
CA THR A 283 -15.95 10.14 -21.09
C THR A 283 -17.44 10.12 -20.69
N ARG A 284 -17.72 9.88 -19.42
CA ARG A 284 -19.10 9.83 -18.88
C ARG A 284 -19.75 11.20 -18.80
N ALA A 285 -18.98 12.23 -18.41
CA ALA A 285 -19.45 13.61 -18.40
C ALA A 285 -19.87 14.07 -19.80
N GLN A 286 -19.06 13.80 -20.82
CA GLN A 286 -19.37 14.10 -22.22
C GLN A 286 -20.65 13.40 -22.70
N ALA A 287 -20.82 12.11 -22.38
CA ALA A 287 -22.05 11.37 -22.71
C ALA A 287 -23.30 11.93 -22.00
N ALA A 288 -23.14 12.58 -20.85
CA ALA A 288 -24.20 13.25 -20.10
C ALA A 288 -24.40 14.74 -20.48
N GLY A 289 -23.66 15.23 -21.49
CA GLY A 289 -23.72 16.63 -21.93
C GLY A 289 -23.00 17.63 -21.00
N ILE A 290 -22.18 17.15 -20.06
CA ILE A 290 -21.38 17.98 -19.15
C ILE A 290 -20.06 18.31 -19.85
N ARG A 291 -19.77 19.60 -19.98
CA ARG A 291 -18.56 20.07 -20.65
C ARG A 291 -17.39 20.16 -19.66
N ILE A 292 -16.30 19.50 -19.98
CA ILE A 292 -15.03 19.63 -19.26
C ILE A 292 -14.09 20.50 -20.14
N PRO A 293 -13.54 21.59 -19.58
CA PRO A 293 -13.58 22.05 -18.19
C PRO A 293 -14.71 23.04 -17.85
N GLN A 294 -15.57 23.46 -18.78
CA GLN A 294 -16.48 24.61 -18.62
C GLN A 294 -17.52 24.41 -17.51
N ASP A 295 -18.08 23.21 -17.40
CA ASP A 295 -19.08 22.89 -16.38
C ASP A 295 -18.45 22.22 -15.16
N LEU A 296 -17.37 21.43 -15.36
CA LEU A 296 -16.61 20.75 -14.31
C LEU A 296 -15.12 20.71 -14.67
N SER A 297 -14.29 21.45 -13.93
CA SER A 297 -12.84 21.38 -14.03
C SER A 297 -12.29 20.12 -13.32
N LEU A 298 -11.24 19.49 -13.89
CA LEU A 298 -10.66 18.27 -13.32
C LEU A 298 -9.15 18.43 -13.09
N VAL A 299 -8.69 18.01 -11.90
CA VAL A 299 -7.29 17.73 -11.63
C VAL A 299 -7.16 16.26 -11.25
N SER A 300 -6.18 15.59 -11.82
CA SER A 300 -5.87 14.18 -11.58
C SER A 300 -4.45 13.99 -11.04
N VAL A 301 -4.01 12.75 -10.94
CA VAL A 301 -2.67 12.37 -10.48
C VAL A 301 -2.10 11.34 -11.46
N ASP A 302 -0.80 11.25 -11.49
CA ASP A 302 0.10 10.34 -12.17
C ASP A 302 0.74 10.87 -13.46
N ASN A 303 0.17 11.87 -14.12
CA ASN A 303 0.69 12.43 -15.38
C ASN A 303 1.06 11.33 -16.41
N SER A 304 0.18 10.35 -16.52
CA SER A 304 0.30 9.20 -17.43
C SER A 304 0.08 9.60 -18.89
N GLU A 305 0.24 8.64 -19.81
CA GLU A 305 -0.14 8.82 -21.22
C GLU A 305 -1.62 9.20 -21.36
N LEU A 306 -2.50 8.66 -20.49
CA LEU A 306 -3.93 9.01 -20.50
C LEU A 306 -4.15 10.50 -20.25
N ALA A 307 -3.35 11.13 -19.39
CA ALA A 307 -3.49 12.56 -19.12
C ALA A 307 -3.28 13.40 -20.38
N ARG A 308 -2.35 12.99 -21.24
CA ARG A 308 -2.02 13.69 -22.51
C ARG A 308 -2.99 13.36 -23.62
N LEU A 309 -3.41 12.09 -23.74
CA LEU A 309 -4.21 11.57 -24.85
C LEU A 309 -5.71 11.67 -24.59
N ASN A 310 -6.14 12.07 -23.38
CA ASN A 310 -7.56 12.25 -23.06
C ASN A 310 -8.21 13.27 -24.01
N ALA A 311 -9.50 13.12 -24.26
CA ALA A 311 -10.28 14.03 -25.12
C ALA A 311 -10.12 15.50 -24.73
N VAL A 312 -10.04 15.77 -23.42
CA VAL A 312 -9.57 17.03 -22.83
C VAL A 312 -8.29 16.71 -22.08
N PRO A 313 -7.09 17.13 -22.54
CA PRO A 313 -5.84 16.87 -21.83
C PRO A 313 -5.89 17.28 -20.36
N LEU A 314 -5.59 16.31 -19.47
CA LEU A 314 -5.79 16.48 -18.04
C LEU A 314 -4.64 17.25 -17.38
N THR A 315 -4.98 18.24 -16.56
CA THR A 315 -4.09 18.79 -15.55
C THR A 315 -3.90 17.72 -14.48
N SER A 316 -2.65 17.35 -14.21
CA SER A 316 -2.34 16.19 -13.39
C SER A 316 -1.11 16.47 -12.52
N VAL A 317 -1.11 15.95 -11.29
CA VAL A 317 0.09 15.94 -10.44
C VAL A 317 1.05 14.87 -10.97
N ALA A 318 2.29 15.26 -11.25
CA ALA A 318 3.27 14.39 -11.87
C ALA A 318 3.74 13.28 -10.90
N HIS A 319 3.76 12.05 -11.39
CA HIS A 319 4.36 10.90 -10.73
C HIS A 319 5.68 10.57 -11.44
N PRO A 320 6.80 10.43 -10.72
CA PRO A 320 8.12 10.21 -11.31
C PRO A 320 8.36 8.73 -11.66
N HIS A 321 7.59 8.15 -12.59
CA HIS A 321 7.53 6.71 -12.87
C HIS A 321 8.89 6.04 -12.97
N ASP A 322 9.75 6.50 -13.92
CA ASP A 322 11.08 5.91 -14.12
C ASP A 322 12.00 6.16 -12.92
N VAL A 323 11.95 7.37 -12.34
CA VAL A 323 12.81 7.76 -11.23
C VAL A 323 12.45 6.99 -9.97
N LEU A 324 11.15 6.76 -9.71
CA LEU A 324 10.69 5.93 -8.60
C LEU A 324 11.20 4.49 -8.74
N GLY A 325 11.11 3.92 -9.95
CA GLY A 325 11.62 2.58 -10.22
C GLY A 325 13.13 2.47 -10.01
N VAL A 326 13.90 3.47 -10.45
CA VAL A 326 15.35 3.55 -10.20
C VAL A 326 15.62 3.62 -8.70
N LYS A 327 14.94 4.54 -7.99
CA LYS A 327 15.14 4.76 -6.55
C LYS A 327 14.80 3.51 -5.72
N ALA A 328 13.70 2.82 -6.03
CA ALA A 328 13.34 1.59 -5.36
C ALA A 328 14.40 0.48 -5.56
N ALA A 329 14.93 0.36 -6.76
CA ALA A 329 15.99 -0.62 -7.03
C ALA A 329 17.31 -0.26 -6.34
N GLU A 330 17.73 1.03 -6.35
CA GLU A 330 18.92 1.50 -5.64
C GLU A 330 18.80 1.30 -4.14
N ASN A 331 17.65 1.63 -3.55
CA ASN A 331 17.41 1.45 -2.12
C ASN A 331 17.41 -0.05 -1.75
N MET A 332 16.85 -0.93 -2.60
CA MET A 332 16.96 -2.38 -2.39
C MET A 332 18.42 -2.86 -2.44
N LEU A 333 19.23 -2.39 -3.40
CA LEU A 333 20.66 -2.72 -3.46
C LEU A 333 21.41 -2.23 -2.21
N GLY A 334 21.03 -1.07 -1.68
CA GLY A 334 21.51 -0.57 -0.40
C GLY A 334 21.15 -1.50 0.76
N LEU A 335 19.89 -1.92 0.88
CA LEU A 335 19.40 -2.83 1.93
C LEU A 335 20.04 -4.22 1.87
N ILE A 336 20.45 -4.69 0.70
CA ILE A 336 21.19 -5.96 0.55
C ILE A 336 22.57 -5.87 1.20
N THR A 337 23.23 -4.71 1.13
CA THR A 337 24.56 -4.49 1.68
C THR A 337 24.54 -3.99 3.11
N ASP A 338 23.52 -3.21 3.48
CA ASP A 338 23.30 -2.66 4.82
C ASP A 338 21.80 -2.79 5.19
N PRO A 339 21.39 -3.92 5.79
CA PRO A 339 19.98 -4.17 6.16
C PRO A 339 19.39 -3.18 7.17
N GLY A 340 20.22 -2.42 7.88
CA GLY A 340 19.80 -1.38 8.85
C GLY A 340 19.76 0.03 8.28
N GLY A 341 20.10 0.20 7.00
CA GLY A 341 20.14 1.50 6.35
C GLY A 341 18.74 2.13 6.16
N ASP A 342 18.67 3.46 6.23
CA ASP A 342 17.43 4.19 5.87
C ASP A 342 17.22 4.12 4.36
N ALA A 343 16.16 3.42 3.96
CA ALA A 343 15.80 3.22 2.57
C ALA A 343 14.39 3.77 2.26
N THR A 344 13.80 4.54 3.17
CA THR A 344 12.51 5.20 2.93
C THR A 344 12.73 6.48 2.13
N PHE A 345 11.89 6.67 1.11
CA PHE A 345 11.90 7.88 0.30
C PHE A 345 10.53 8.17 -0.30
N GLU A 346 10.03 9.39 -0.09
CA GLU A 346 8.79 9.87 -0.72
C GLU A 346 9.09 11.05 -1.65
N PHE A 347 8.57 10.98 -2.88
CA PHE A 347 8.65 12.06 -3.86
C PHE A 347 7.51 13.04 -3.67
N GLU A 348 7.79 14.32 -3.81
CA GLU A 348 6.75 15.34 -3.99
C GLU A 348 6.27 15.36 -5.44
N GLY A 349 4.99 15.68 -5.63
CA GLY A 349 4.40 15.84 -6.96
C GLY A 349 4.23 17.28 -7.36
N GLU A 350 4.57 17.60 -8.61
CA GLU A 350 4.36 18.93 -9.22
C GLU A 350 3.17 18.91 -10.17
N ILE A 351 2.47 20.06 -10.30
CA ILE A 351 1.32 20.18 -11.22
C ILE A 351 1.78 20.38 -12.65
N GLU A 352 1.39 19.45 -13.51
CA GLU A 352 1.42 19.58 -14.97
C GLU A 352 0.10 20.17 -15.48
N SER A 353 0.10 21.47 -15.70
CA SER A 353 -1.11 22.20 -16.15
C SER A 353 -1.44 21.91 -17.61
N ARG A 354 -2.70 21.56 -17.89
CA ARG A 354 -3.23 21.35 -19.24
C ARG A 354 -4.61 21.98 -19.41
N ARG A 355 -5.50 21.36 -20.17
CA ARG A 355 -6.77 21.99 -20.59
C ARG A 355 -8.00 21.58 -19.77
N SER A 356 -7.85 20.71 -18.77
CA SER A 356 -8.99 20.22 -17.96
C SER A 356 -9.40 21.16 -16.82
N VAL A 357 -8.76 22.31 -16.69
CA VAL A 357 -9.08 23.34 -15.66
C VAL A 357 -9.20 24.70 -16.33
N VAL A 358 -10.21 25.46 -15.95
CA VAL A 358 -10.40 26.87 -16.32
C VAL A 358 -10.60 27.73 -15.07
N PRO A 359 -10.21 29.00 -15.08
CA PRO A 359 -10.52 29.92 -13.98
C PRO A 359 -12.04 30.00 -13.75
N TYR A 360 -12.44 29.93 -12.47
CA TYR A 360 -13.83 29.98 -12.08
C TYR A 360 -14.22 31.39 -11.63
N ASN A 361 -14.99 32.10 -12.49
CA ASN A 361 -15.54 33.42 -12.17
C ASN A 361 -16.98 33.31 -11.71
N ILE A 362 -17.24 33.49 -10.43
CA ILE A 362 -18.58 33.43 -9.81
C ILE A 362 -19.58 34.37 -10.52
N THR A 363 -19.11 35.53 -10.99
CA THR A 363 -19.94 36.54 -11.62
C THR A 363 -20.53 36.18 -12.99
N GLN A 364 -19.98 35.23 -13.70
CA GLN A 364 -20.48 34.82 -15.01
C GLN A 364 -21.61 33.79 -14.90
N LYS A 365 -21.50 32.79 -14.03
CA LYS A 365 -22.53 31.73 -13.91
C LYS A 365 -23.80 32.18 -13.18
N GLU A 366 -23.74 33.15 -12.28
CA GLU A 366 -24.96 33.74 -11.68
C GLU A 366 -25.76 34.57 -12.68
N LYS A 367 -25.14 35.07 -13.75
CA LYS A 367 -25.81 35.75 -14.84
C LYS A 367 -26.46 34.78 -15.83
N GLU A 368 -25.84 33.65 -16.13
CA GLU A 368 -26.35 32.63 -17.05
C GLU A 368 -27.50 31.80 -16.45
N SER A 369 -27.58 31.66 -15.12
CA SER A 369 -28.70 30.97 -14.44
C SER A 369 -29.96 31.84 -14.24
N LYS A 370 -29.88 33.13 -14.56
CA LYS A 370 -31.01 34.06 -14.47
C LYS A 370 -31.57 34.48 -15.83
N THR A 371 -31.02 33.91 -16.91
CA THR A 371 -31.54 34.03 -18.26
C THR A 371 -32.12 32.70 -18.70
#